data_270030e4905eae2016ec0ef2fd224ce6
#
_entry.id   270030e4905eae2016ec0ef2fd224ce6
#
_cell.length_a   1.000
_cell.length_b   1.000
_cell.length_c   1.000
_cell.angle_alpha   90.00
_cell.angle_beta   90.00
_cell.angle_gamma   90.00
#
_symmetry.space_group_name_H-M   'P 1'
#
loop_
_entity.id
_entity.type
_entity.pdbx_description
1 polymer ?
#
loop_
_entity_poly.entity_id
_entity_poly.type
_entity_poly.pdbx_seq_one_letter_code
_entity_poly.pdbx_strand_id
1 'polypeptide(L)'
;MLLNFLVNFYLLIPVWLIKIICIFNKDIKREYIFDPQSKLLIYLFPKLELQNVKNDEIKNLRSAIEKRRTNLRISKKPKKEIKKVDHYLDKDESILLREYSPYKVDNKNIILFFHGGGYVLNSVFTHDDMVAYFSEKLRTRIFSLDYKLAPENKFPAALENAIQAVEWLEDKNISSANISLCGDSAGGHLAASLTHHFTNEDKK
;
A
#
# COMPACT_ATOMS: atom_id res chain seq x y z
N MET A 1 -7.31 -5.45 21.29
CA MET A 1 -7.12 -4.36 22.27
C MET A 1 -5.68 -4.25 22.72
N LEU A 2 -5.04 -5.34 23.19
CA LEU A 2 -3.65 -5.33 23.70
C LEU A 2 -2.62 -4.89 22.65
N LEU A 3 -2.69 -5.38 21.40
CA LEU A 3 -1.74 -5.02 20.36
C LEU A 3 -1.83 -3.53 19.96
N ASN A 4 -3.04 -2.96 19.90
CA ASN A 4 -3.22 -1.53 19.64
C ASN A 4 -2.61 -0.67 20.76
N PHE A 5 -2.75 -1.14 22.00
CA PHE A 5 -2.12 -0.50 23.15
C PHE A 5 -0.59 -0.58 23.03
N LEU A 6 -0.04 -1.75 22.71
CA LEU A 6 1.40 -1.95 22.56
C LEU A 6 2.00 -1.10 21.43
N VAL A 7 1.33 -1.01 20.28
CA VAL A 7 1.80 -0.19 19.15
C VAL A 7 1.73 1.30 19.48
N ASN A 8 0.62 1.76 20.06
CA ASN A 8 0.49 3.17 20.48
C ASN A 8 1.48 3.50 21.59
N PHE A 9 1.70 2.59 22.54
CA PHE A 9 2.70 2.74 23.59
C PHE A 9 4.12 2.81 23.00
N TYR A 10 4.44 1.94 22.04
CA TYR A 10 5.70 1.96 21.30
C TYR A 10 5.96 3.31 20.62
N LEU A 11 4.97 3.90 19.96
CA LEU A 11 5.08 5.20 19.30
C LEU A 11 5.29 6.37 20.29
N LEU A 12 4.94 6.17 21.56
CA LEU A 12 5.15 7.14 22.65
C LEU A 12 6.50 6.97 23.35
N ILE A 13 7.23 5.86 23.12
CA ILE A 13 8.53 5.64 23.76
C ILE A 13 9.55 6.65 23.20
N PRO A 14 10.20 7.45 24.05
CA PRO A 14 11.24 8.37 23.59
C PRO A 14 12.39 7.63 22.89
N VAL A 15 12.90 8.19 21.82
CA VAL A 15 13.97 7.58 20.99
C VAL A 15 15.21 7.23 21.82
N TRP A 16 15.57 8.04 22.84
CA TRP A 16 16.70 7.78 23.72
C TRP A 16 16.53 6.50 24.54
N LEU A 17 15.30 6.21 25.00
CA LEU A 17 15.00 4.98 25.75
C LEU A 17 15.06 3.76 24.83
N ILE A 18 14.58 3.87 23.60
CA ILE A 18 14.71 2.81 22.58
C ILE A 18 16.18 2.51 22.29
N LYS A 19 17.04 3.55 22.20
CA LYS A 19 18.49 3.37 22.04
C LYS A 19 19.10 2.55 23.17
N ILE A 20 18.70 2.80 24.42
CA ILE A 20 19.16 2.03 25.59
C ILE A 20 18.75 0.56 25.46
N ILE A 21 17.49 0.29 25.15
CA ILE A 21 16.97 -1.08 24.94
C ILE A 21 17.77 -1.79 23.82
N CYS A 22 18.08 -1.11 22.71
CA CYS A 22 18.87 -1.66 21.62
C CYS A 22 20.32 -1.95 21.99
N ILE A 23 20.92 -1.23 22.95
CA ILE A 23 22.30 -1.47 23.41
C ILE A 23 22.39 -2.78 24.21
N PHE A 24 21.41 -3.06 25.05
CA PHE A 24 21.40 -4.24 25.93
C PHE A 24 20.93 -5.52 25.23
N ASN A 25 20.31 -5.43 24.07
CA ASN A 25 19.83 -6.59 23.33
C ASN A 25 20.76 -6.96 22.18
N LYS A 26 21.52 -8.07 22.37
CA LYS A 26 22.53 -8.56 21.39
C LYS A 26 21.92 -8.93 20.02
N ASP A 27 20.67 -9.37 19.98
CA ASP A 27 19.98 -9.74 18.74
C ASP A 27 19.65 -8.53 17.86
N ILE A 28 19.59 -7.33 18.47
CA ILE A 28 19.36 -6.07 17.76
C ILE A 28 20.66 -5.43 17.24
N LYS A 29 21.83 -5.95 17.67
CA LYS A 29 23.18 -5.45 17.30
C LYS A 29 23.62 -5.78 15.87
N ARG A 30 22.77 -6.31 14.99
CA ARG A 30 23.16 -6.53 13.60
C ARG A 30 23.48 -5.20 12.92
N GLU A 31 24.58 -5.21 12.14
CA GLU A 31 25.25 -4.05 11.51
C GLU A 31 24.44 -3.28 10.45
N TYR A 32 23.13 -3.37 10.46
CA TYR A 32 22.30 -2.60 9.54
C TYR A 32 22.04 -1.20 10.08
N ILE A 33 22.19 -0.19 9.23
CA ILE A 33 21.94 1.23 9.50
C ILE A 33 20.42 1.49 9.63
N PHE A 34 19.74 0.74 10.51
CA PHE A 34 18.35 1.05 10.84
C PHE A 34 18.32 2.00 12.04
N ASP A 35 17.39 2.94 12.02
CA ASP A 35 17.10 3.74 13.20
C ASP A 35 16.61 2.85 14.35
N PRO A 36 16.75 3.27 15.61
CA PRO A 36 16.40 2.46 16.76
C PRO A 36 14.93 2.01 16.80
N GLN A 37 14.02 2.83 16.24
CA GLN A 37 12.60 2.49 16.20
C GLN A 37 12.34 1.35 15.23
N SER A 38 12.93 1.39 14.04
CA SER A 38 12.83 0.31 13.06
C SER A 38 13.43 -1.00 13.58
N LYS A 39 14.57 -0.94 14.28
CA LYS A 39 15.18 -2.12 14.92
C LYS A 39 14.26 -2.78 15.92
N LEU A 40 13.67 -1.99 16.83
CA LEU A 40 12.77 -2.51 17.83
C LEU A 40 11.48 -3.06 17.19
N LEU A 41 10.97 -2.42 16.13
CA LEU A 41 9.81 -2.88 15.40
C LEU A 41 10.05 -4.28 14.80
N ILE A 42 11.18 -4.47 14.11
CA ILE A 42 11.57 -5.76 13.52
C ILE A 42 11.67 -6.85 14.59
N TYR A 43 12.18 -6.51 15.77
CA TYR A 43 12.31 -7.45 16.90
C TYR A 43 10.95 -7.83 17.50
N LEU A 44 10.03 -6.86 17.67
CA LEU A 44 8.73 -7.08 18.31
C LEU A 44 7.68 -7.74 17.42
N PHE A 45 7.84 -7.62 16.09
CA PHE A 45 6.88 -8.20 15.15
C PHE A 45 7.48 -9.47 14.54
N PRO A 46 7.00 -10.66 14.91
CA PRO A 46 7.42 -11.91 14.30
C PRO A 46 7.12 -11.88 12.81
N LYS A 47 8.02 -12.46 12.01
CA LYS A 47 7.83 -12.61 10.57
C LYS A 47 6.52 -13.35 10.30
N LEU A 48 5.70 -12.79 9.44
CA LEU A 48 4.51 -13.48 8.95
C LEU A 48 4.99 -14.60 8.00
N GLU A 49 5.01 -15.84 8.47
CA GLU A 49 5.35 -16.99 7.62
C GLU A 49 4.13 -17.38 6.80
N LEU A 50 4.01 -16.80 5.60
CA LEU A 50 2.94 -17.13 4.65
C LEU A 50 3.13 -18.51 3.98
N GLN A 51 4.33 -19.09 4.10
CA GLN A 51 4.68 -20.34 3.41
C GLN A 51 3.83 -21.56 3.84
N ASN A 52 3.25 -21.51 5.04
CA ASN A 52 2.48 -22.60 5.61
C ASN A 52 0.96 -22.35 5.62
N VAL A 53 0.49 -21.21 5.06
CA VAL A 53 -0.93 -20.86 5.03
C VAL A 53 -1.61 -21.58 3.88
N LYS A 54 -2.63 -22.39 4.18
CA LYS A 54 -3.43 -23.08 3.16
C LYS A 54 -4.33 -22.09 2.42
N ASN A 55 -4.67 -22.42 1.17
CA ASN A 55 -5.48 -21.53 0.31
C ASN A 55 -6.85 -21.17 0.90
N ASP A 56 -7.48 -22.09 1.61
CA ASP A 56 -8.76 -21.88 2.31
C ASP A 56 -8.64 -20.94 3.52
N GLU A 57 -7.45 -20.85 4.13
CA GLU A 57 -7.17 -19.96 5.26
C GLU A 57 -6.87 -18.52 4.81
N ILE A 58 -6.48 -18.32 3.54
CA ILE A 58 -6.07 -16.99 3.02
C ILE A 58 -7.21 -15.98 3.12
N LYS A 59 -8.44 -16.37 2.80
CA LYS A 59 -9.60 -15.47 2.91
C LYS A 59 -9.83 -14.99 4.35
N ASN A 60 -9.69 -15.90 5.30
CA ASN A 60 -9.82 -15.59 6.72
C ASN A 60 -8.68 -14.66 7.18
N LEU A 61 -7.46 -14.91 6.71
CA LEU A 61 -6.30 -14.09 6.98
C LEU A 61 -6.47 -12.67 6.41
N ARG A 62 -6.95 -12.52 5.17
CA ARG A 62 -7.26 -11.20 4.57
C ARG A 62 -8.25 -10.43 5.42
N SER A 63 -9.39 -11.04 5.75
CA SER A 63 -10.42 -10.41 6.59
C SER A 63 -9.89 -10.00 7.96
N ALA A 64 -9.05 -10.84 8.57
CA ALA A 64 -8.42 -10.53 9.86
C ALA A 64 -7.43 -9.36 9.77
N ILE A 65 -6.62 -9.30 8.70
CA ILE A 65 -5.68 -8.21 8.44
C ILE A 65 -6.42 -6.91 8.17
N GLU A 66 -7.44 -6.93 7.34
CA GLU A 66 -8.26 -5.77 7.00
C GLU A 66 -8.95 -5.20 8.24
N LYS A 67 -9.64 -6.03 9.01
CA LYS A 67 -10.25 -5.65 10.28
C LYS A 67 -9.23 -5.10 11.29
N ARG A 68 -8.02 -5.66 11.30
CA ARG A 68 -6.93 -5.20 12.17
C ARG A 68 -6.42 -3.84 11.75
N ARG A 69 -6.16 -3.62 10.45
CA ARG A 69 -5.65 -2.35 9.91
C ARG A 69 -6.67 -1.21 10.03
N THR A 70 -7.93 -1.45 9.75
CA THR A 70 -9.00 -0.45 9.93
C THR A 70 -9.18 -0.03 11.40
N ASN A 71 -8.87 -0.92 12.35
CA ASN A 71 -8.93 -0.64 13.79
C ASN A 71 -7.62 -0.09 14.38
N LEU A 72 -6.49 -0.25 13.68
CA LEU A 72 -5.21 0.30 14.10
C LEU A 72 -5.11 1.77 13.67
N ARG A 73 -5.33 2.69 14.58
CA ARG A 73 -5.10 4.14 14.36
C ARG A 73 -3.61 4.50 14.31
N ILE A 74 -2.82 3.77 13.50
CA ILE A 74 -1.36 3.99 13.40
C ILE A 74 -1.02 4.97 12.29
N SER A 75 -1.84 5.04 11.24
CA SER A 75 -1.61 5.95 10.13
C SER A 75 -1.94 7.40 10.50
N LYS A 76 -1.10 8.31 10.07
CA LYS A 76 -1.41 9.74 10.13
C LYS A 76 -2.59 9.98 9.21
N LYS A 77 -3.70 10.46 9.78
CA LYS A 77 -4.87 10.88 8.99
C LYS A 77 -4.62 12.22 8.33
N PRO A 78 -5.21 12.47 7.16
CA PRO A 78 -5.20 13.80 6.58
C PRO A 78 -5.84 14.80 7.55
N LYS A 79 -5.29 16.02 7.59
CA LYS A 79 -5.82 17.11 8.43
C LYS A 79 -7.03 17.78 7.79
N LYS A 80 -7.15 17.70 6.45
CA LYS A 80 -8.25 18.22 5.65
C LYS A 80 -9.00 17.08 5.03
N GLU A 81 -10.25 17.31 4.75
CA GLU A 81 -11.11 16.35 4.07
C GLU A 81 -10.54 16.01 2.69
N ILE A 82 -10.44 14.73 2.39
CA ILE A 82 -10.07 14.19 1.08
C ILE A 82 -11.34 13.64 0.46
N LYS A 83 -11.69 14.16 -0.71
CA LYS A 83 -12.78 13.58 -1.50
C LYS A 83 -12.31 12.22 -2.03
N LYS A 84 -13.08 11.17 -1.74
CA LYS A 84 -12.86 9.82 -2.25
C LYS A 84 -13.98 9.47 -3.20
N VAL A 85 -13.61 8.94 -4.36
CA VAL A 85 -14.56 8.47 -5.37
C VAL A 85 -14.14 7.08 -5.81
N ASP A 86 -15.06 6.14 -5.79
CA ASP A 86 -14.84 4.79 -6.24
C ASP A 86 -15.28 4.67 -7.71
N HIS A 87 -14.37 4.19 -8.55
CA HIS A 87 -14.57 3.88 -9.95
C HIS A 87 -14.39 2.38 -10.14
N TYR A 88 -15.15 1.80 -11.04
CA TYR A 88 -15.02 0.38 -11.40
C TYR A 88 -14.56 0.27 -12.84
N LEU A 89 -13.53 -0.54 -13.08
CA LEU A 89 -12.90 -0.66 -14.40
C LEU A 89 -13.60 -1.70 -15.29
N ASP A 90 -14.40 -2.57 -14.67
CA ASP A 90 -15.13 -3.62 -15.35
C ASP A 90 -16.63 -3.56 -15.06
N LYS A 91 -17.41 -4.24 -15.90
CA LYS A 91 -18.89 -4.27 -15.79
C LYS A 91 -19.39 -5.00 -14.56
N ASP A 92 -18.60 -5.94 -14.04
CA ASP A 92 -18.95 -6.77 -12.87
C ASP A 92 -18.58 -6.09 -11.55
N GLU A 93 -18.11 -4.83 -11.61
CA GLU A 93 -17.68 -4.04 -10.44
C GLU A 93 -16.65 -4.80 -9.56
N SER A 94 -15.82 -5.63 -10.20
CA SER A 94 -14.85 -6.49 -9.51
C SER A 94 -13.45 -5.86 -9.37
N ILE A 95 -13.16 -4.77 -10.15
CA ILE A 95 -11.88 -4.07 -10.14
C ILE A 95 -12.11 -2.62 -9.74
N LEU A 96 -11.84 -2.33 -8.47
CA LEU A 96 -12.02 -1.01 -7.88
C LEU A 96 -10.77 -0.14 -8.11
N LEU A 97 -10.98 1.06 -8.63
CA LEU A 97 -9.99 2.14 -8.70
C LEU A 97 -10.49 3.31 -7.85
N ARG A 98 -9.91 3.52 -6.66
CA ARG A 98 -10.32 4.60 -5.77
C ARG A 98 -9.50 5.86 -6.02
N GLU A 99 -10.19 6.94 -6.35
CA GLU A 99 -9.61 8.27 -6.48
C GLU A 99 -9.60 8.98 -5.12
N TYR A 100 -8.46 9.60 -4.79
CA TYR A 100 -8.26 10.49 -3.66
C TYR A 100 -7.94 11.87 -4.19
N SER A 101 -8.85 12.82 -4.01
CA SER A 101 -8.70 14.19 -4.45
C SER A 101 -8.55 15.12 -3.25
N PRO A 102 -7.40 15.79 -3.09
CA PRO A 102 -7.17 16.73 -2.01
C PRO A 102 -7.95 18.03 -2.25
N TYR A 103 -8.20 18.79 -1.17
CA TYR A 103 -8.87 20.09 -1.24
C TYR A 103 -8.25 21.07 -2.24
N LYS A 104 -6.92 20.99 -2.43
CA LYS A 104 -6.17 21.78 -3.41
C LYS A 104 -5.26 20.85 -4.21
N VAL A 105 -5.38 20.91 -5.53
CA VAL A 105 -4.52 20.20 -6.48
C VAL A 105 -3.58 21.22 -7.11
N ASP A 106 -2.27 20.98 -7.04
CA ASP A 106 -1.26 21.96 -7.50
C ASP A 106 -0.82 21.72 -8.96
N ASN A 107 -1.06 20.52 -9.51
CA ASN A 107 -0.63 20.19 -10.88
C ASN A 107 -1.58 19.19 -11.57
N LYS A 108 -1.33 18.93 -12.87
CA LYS A 108 -2.10 17.97 -13.68
C LYS A 108 -1.64 16.53 -13.47
N ASN A 109 -0.47 16.31 -12.87
CA ASN A 109 0.07 14.98 -12.65
C ASN A 109 -0.77 14.24 -11.61
N ILE A 110 -0.87 12.96 -11.80
CA ILE A 110 -1.52 12.04 -10.86
C ILE A 110 -0.56 10.95 -10.43
N ILE A 111 -0.91 10.25 -9.37
CA ILE A 111 -0.21 9.03 -8.96
C ILE A 111 -1.18 7.87 -9.10
N LEU A 112 -0.76 6.82 -9.83
CA LEU A 112 -1.42 5.51 -9.79
C LEU A 112 -0.67 4.65 -8.78
N PHE A 113 -1.38 4.30 -7.70
CA PHE A 113 -0.81 3.62 -6.53
C PHE A 113 -1.26 2.16 -6.47
N PHE A 114 -0.30 1.27 -6.21
CA PHE A 114 -0.50 -0.16 -6.04
C PHE A 114 -0.13 -0.57 -4.62
N HIS A 115 -1.04 -1.18 -3.89
CA HIS A 115 -0.79 -1.63 -2.52
C HIS A 115 0.15 -2.84 -2.47
N GLY A 116 0.91 -2.97 -1.39
CA GLY A 116 1.71 -4.15 -1.10
C GLY A 116 0.87 -5.31 -0.54
N GLY A 117 1.52 -6.44 -0.32
CA GLY A 117 0.89 -7.62 0.27
C GLY A 117 1.22 -8.93 -0.44
N GLY A 118 2.34 -8.97 -1.19
CA GLY A 118 2.84 -10.19 -1.85
C GLY A 118 1.89 -10.73 -2.93
N TYR A 119 1.05 -9.90 -3.51
CA TYR A 119 -0.03 -10.27 -4.45
C TYR A 119 -1.11 -11.18 -3.84
N VAL A 120 -1.11 -11.36 -2.53
CA VAL A 120 -2.02 -12.28 -1.82
C VAL A 120 -2.86 -11.55 -0.78
N LEU A 121 -2.34 -10.49 -0.18
CA LEU A 121 -2.92 -9.78 0.97
C LEU A 121 -3.17 -8.31 0.65
N ASN A 122 -3.91 -7.67 1.56
CA ASN A 122 -4.24 -6.26 1.55
C ASN A 122 -5.25 -5.86 0.47
N SER A 123 -5.61 -4.58 0.47
CA SER A 123 -6.58 -3.96 -0.42
C SER A 123 -6.41 -2.44 -0.42
N VAL A 124 -7.15 -1.75 -1.26
CA VAL A 124 -7.32 -0.29 -1.20
C VAL A 124 -7.74 0.17 0.20
N PHE A 125 -8.60 -0.60 0.88
CA PHE A 125 -9.09 -0.25 2.22
C PHE A 125 -8.01 -0.33 3.30
N THR A 126 -7.07 -1.28 3.18
CA THR A 126 -5.96 -1.39 4.14
C THR A 126 -4.96 -0.25 4.03
N HIS A 127 -4.88 0.42 2.88
CA HIS A 127 -3.97 1.53 2.60
C HIS A 127 -4.68 2.90 2.57
N ASP A 128 -5.98 2.93 2.82
CA ASP A 128 -6.87 4.09 2.65
C ASP A 128 -6.37 5.36 3.36
N ASP A 129 -6.08 5.29 4.66
CA ASP A 129 -5.59 6.43 5.43
C ASP A 129 -4.21 6.91 4.95
N MET A 130 -3.32 6.00 4.55
CA MET A 130 -1.98 6.32 4.07
C MET A 130 -2.04 7.03 2.72
N VAL A 131 -2.82 6.51 1.78
CA VAL A 131 -2.97 7.10 0.44
C VAL A 131 -3.66 8.46 0.54
N ALA A 132 -4.70 8.59 1.38
CA ALA A 132 -5.36 9.86 1.64
C ALA A 132 -4.38 10.90 2.22
N TYR A 133 -3.53 10.50 3.17
CA TYR A 133 -2.49 11.37 3.73
C TYR A 133 -1.47 11.81 2.69
N PHE A 134 -1.02 10.90 1.81
CA PHE A 134 -0.11 11.25 0.72
C PHE A 134 -0.76 12.22 -0.27
N SER A 135 -2.03 11.99 -0.64
CA SER A 135 -2.77 12.91 -1.51
C SER A 135 -2.83 14.33 -0.93
N GLU A 136 -3.10 14.47 0.38
CA GLU A 136 -3.07 15.76 1.08
C GLU A 136 -1.68 16.40 1.02
N LYS A 137 -0.64 15.65 1.35
CA LYS A 137 0.72 16.19 1.48
C LYS A 137 1.34 16.57 0.15
N LEU A 138 1.11 15.78 -0.86
CA LEU A 138 1.61 16.02 -2.21
C LEU A 138 0.72 16.98 -3.01
N ARG A 139 -0.49 17.28 -2.51
CA ARG A 139 -1.51 18.07 -3.22
C ARG A 139 -1.76 17.55 -4.64
N THR A 140 -1.78 16.23 -4.76
CA THR A 140 -1.88 15.51 -6.01
C THR A 140 -3.01 14.50 -5.91
N ARG A 141 -3.78 14.33 -6.99
CA ARG A 141 -4.77 13.24 -7.06
C ARG A 141 -4.02 11.91 -7.10
N ILE A 142 -4.51 10.96 -6.31
CA ILE A 142 -3.97 9.60 -6.28
C ILE A 142 -5.10 8.64 -6.62
N PHE A 143 -4.84 7.73 -7.53
CA PHE A 143 -5.72 6.62 -7.88
C PHE A 143 -5.10 5.34 -7.31
N SER A 144 -5.81 4.66 -6.42
CA SER A 144 -5.34 3.40 -5.81
C SER A 144 -6.13 2.24 -6.38
N LEU A 145 -5.43 1.28 -6.98
CA LEU A 145 -6.02 0.12 -7.62
C LEU A 145 -6.15 -1.05 -6.64
N ASP A 146 -7.35 -1.61 -6.54
CA ASP A 146 -7.64 -2.87 -5.85
C ASP A 146 -7.54 -4.02 -6.86
N TYR A 147 -6.30 -4.39 -7.19
CA TYR A 147 -6.03 -5.41 -8.19
C TYR A 147 -6.35 -6.81 -7.69
N LYS A 148 -6.71 -7.71 -8.59
CA LYS A 148 -7.06 -9.11 -8.29
C LYS A 148 -5.87 -9.86 -7.69
N LEU A 149 -6.13 -10.59 -6.59
CA LEU A 149 -5.13 -11.26 -5.79
C LEU A 149 -5.07 -12.77 -6.06
N ALA A 150 -3.87 -13.33 -5.91
CA ALA A 150 -3.66 -14.77 -5.85
C ALA A 150 -4.11 -15.30 -4.46
N PRO A 151 -4.47 -16.57 -4.35
CA PRO A 151 -4.39 -17.64 -5.35
C PRO A 151 -5.57 -17.66 -6.32
N GLU A 152 -6.64 -16.89 -6.07
CA GLU A 152 -7.85 -16.90 -6.89
C GLU A 152 -7.56 -16.40 -8.30
N ASN A 153 -6.73 -15.35 -8.41
CA ASN A 153 -6.32 -14.75 -9.66
C ASN A 153 -4.79 -14.72 -9.74
N LYS A 154 -4.24 -15.73 -10.40
CA LYS A 154 -2.78 -15.86 -10.55
C LYS A 154 -2.24 -14.86 -11.57
N PHE A 155 -0.90 -14.73 -11.61
CA PHE A 155 -0.23 -14.00 -12.69
C PHE A 155 -0.77 -14.45 -14.07
N PRO A 156 -1.05 -13.52 -15.00
CA PRO A 156 -0.73 -12.09 -14.96
C PRO A 156 -1.85 -11.15 -14.47
N ALA A 157 -2.91 -11.64 -13.83
CA ALA A 157 -4.13 -10.89 -13.52
C ALA A 157 -3.90 -9.50 -12.90
N ALA A 158 -2.99 -9.39 -11.92
CA ALA A 158 -2.67 -8.08 -11.31
C ALA A 158 -2.06 -7.10 -12.32
N LEU A 159 -1.20 -7.58 -13.24
CA LEU A 159 -0.62 -6.75 -14.30
C LEU A 159 -1.67 -6.31 -15.32
N GLU A 160 -2.55 -7.22 -15.73
CA GLU A 160 -3.66 -6.91 -16.63
C GLU A 160 -4.57 -5.84 -16.02
N ASN A 161 -4.88 -5.92 -14.72
CA ASN A 161 -5.66 -4.89 -14.04
C ASN A 161 -4.91 -3.54 -13.97
N ALA A 162 -3.58 -3.56 -13.82
CA ALA A 162 -2.79 -2.34 -13.81
C ALA A 162 -2.76 -1.67 -15.21
N ILE A 163 -2.66 -2.46 -16.29
CA ILE A 163 -2.78 -1.98 -17.67
C ILE A 163 -4.16 -1.35 -17.90
N GLN A 164 -5.22 -2.07 -17.53
CA GLN A 164 -6.60 -1.59 -17.65
C GLN A 164 -6.83 -0.28 -16.87
N ALA A 165 -6.16 -0.09 -15.73
CA ALA A 165 -6.24 1.15 -14.98
C ALA A 165 -5.61 2.33 -15.71
N VAL A 166 -4.49 2.13 -16.43
CA VAL A 166 -3.88 3.17 -17.27
C VAL A 166 -4.79 3.50 -18.45
N GLU A 167 -5.29 2.49 -19.18
CA GLU A 167 -6.23 2.68 -20.29
C GLU A 167 -7.47 3.45 -19.84
N TRP A 168 -8.06 3.09 -18.71
CA TRP A 168 -9.21 3.80 -18.13
C TRP A 168 -8.90 5.27 -17.83
N LEU A 169 -7.70 5.56 -17.30
CA LEU A 169 -7.26 6.93 -17.02
C LEU A 169 -7.08 7.72 -18.33
N GLU A 170 -6.55 7.11 -19.37
CA GLU A 170 -6.40 7.73 -20.70
C GLU A 170 -7.76 8.03 -21.32
N ASP A 171 -8.75 7.15 -21.20
CA ASP A 171 -10.13 7.37 -21.61
C ASP A 171 -10.80 8.55 -20.85
N LYS A 172 -10.31 8.87 -19.67
CA LYS A 172 -10.70 10.07 -18.91
C LYS A 172 -9.87 11.31 -19.24
N ASN A 173 -9.13 11.30 -20.37
CA ASN A 173 -8.25 12.37 -20.82
C ASN A 173 -7.09 12.69 -19.86
N ILE A 174 -6.61 11.69 -19.11
CA ILE A 174 -5.40 11.78 -18.32
C ILE A 174 -4.29 11.10 -19.12
N SER A 175 -3.41 11.89 -19.73
CA SER A 175 -2.29 11.37 -20.52
C SER A 175 -1.35 10.53 -19.65
N SER A 176 -0.86 9.41 -20.19
CA SER A 176 0.16 8.55 -19.57
C SER A 176 1.41 9.33 -19.15
N ALA A 177 1.79 10.37 -19.89
CA ALA A 177 2.89 11.28 -19.54
C ALA A 177 2.66 12.03 -18.20
N ASN A 178 1.44 12.12 -17.72
CA ASN A 178 1.08 12.73 -16.43
C ASN A 178 0.83 11.70 -15.31
N ILE A 179 1.04 10.40 -15.57
CA ILE A 179 0.85 9.33 -14.60
C ILE A 179 2.20 8.95 -14.00
N SER A 180 2.34 9.13 -12.69
CA SER A 180 3.46 8.58 -11.92
C SER A 180 3.02 7.28 -11.27
N LEU A 181 3.80 6.21 -11.42
CA LEU A 181 3.52 4.92 -10.81
C LEU A 181 4.18 4.85 -9.42
N CYS A 182 3.44 4.38 -8.44
CA CYS A 182 3.92 4.23 -7.08
C CYS A 182 3.33 2.98 -6.42
N GLY A 183 4.05 2.39 -5.49
CA GLY A 183 3.55 1.27 -4.70
C GLY A 183 4.55 0.82 -3.66
N ASP A 184 4.08 0.06 -2.69
CA ASP A 184 4.92 -0.55 -1.67
C ASP A 184 5.11 -2.06 -1.90
N SER A 185 6.29 -2.60 -1.64
CA SER A 185 6.58 -4.04 -1.74
C SER A 185 6.12 -4.64 -3.09
N ALA A 186 5.17 -5.59 -3.10
CA ALA A 186 4.60 -6.16 -4.33
C ALA A 186 3.98 -5.10 -5.23
N GLY A 187 3.39 -4.03 -4.67
CA GLY A 187 2.88 -2.89 -5.46
C GLY A 187 4.00 -2.12 -6.16
N GLY A 188 5.17 -1.98 -5.53
CA GLY A 188 6.36 -1.42 -6.17
C GLY A 188 6.88 -2.30 -7.32
N HIS A 189 6.84 -3.62 -7.14
CA HIS A 189 7.15 -4.57 -8.21
C HIS A 189 6.13 -4.46 -9.37
N LEU A 190 4.85 -4.33 -9.06
CA LEU A 190 3.79 -4.15 -10.07
C LEU A 190 4.00 -2.86 -10.88
N ALA A 191 4.35 -1.76 -10.19
CA ALA A 191 4.69 -0.49 -10.85
C ALA A 191 5.87 -0.64 -11.83
N ALA A 192 6.94 -1.35 -11.42
CA ALA A 192 8.08 -1.62 -12.29
C ALA A 192 7.71 -2.53 -13.48
N SER A 193 6.89 -3.56 -13.24
CA SER A 193 6.43 -4.48 -14.29
C SER A 193 5.57 -3.75 -15.33
N LEU A 194 4.69 -2.86 -14.88
CA LEU A 194 3.85 -2.04 -15.75
C LEU A 194 4.69 -1.08 -16.60
N THR A 195 5.70 -0.43 -16.00
CA THR A 195 6.64 0.42 -16.75
C THR A 195 7.36 -0.38 -17.82
N HIS A 196 7.84 -1.58 -17.50
CA HIS A 196 8.51 -2.46 -18.46
C HIS A 196 7.60 -2.87 -19.61
N HIS A 197 6.33 -3.17 -19.33
CA HIS A 197 5.32 -3.53 -20.32
C HIS A 197 5.19 -2.41 -21.37
N PHE A 198 4.91 -1.19 -20.97
CA PHE A 198 4.73 -0.06 -21.90
C PHE A 198 6.02 0.33 -22.63
N THR A 199 7.19 0.28 -21.96
CA THR A 199 8.47 0.56 -22.63
C THR A 199 8.77 -0.45 -23.74
N ASN A 200 8.33 -1.69 -23.64
CA ASN A 200 8.54 -2.69 -24.68
C ASN A 200 7.54 -2.58 -25.83
N GLU A 201 6.34 -2.08 -25.59
CA GLU A 201 5.36 -1.82 -26.63
C GLU A 201 5.76 -0.63 -27.51
N ASP A 202 6.29 0.44 -26.92
CA ASP A 202 6.81 1.61 -27.66
C ASP A 202 8.03 1.29 -28.53
N LYS A 203 8.65 0.11 -28.37
CA LYS A 203 9.78 -0.36 -29.18
C LYS A 203 9.38 -1.24 -30.36
N LYS A 204 8.11 -1.53 -30.53
CA LYS A 204 7.57 -2.28 -31.67
C LYS A 204 6.98 -1.32 -32.70
#